data_c7f95dd8321fa245e56b8641b8720b3b
#
_entry.id   c7f95dd8321fa245e56b8641b8720b3b
#
_cell.length_a   1.000
_cell.length_b   1.000
_cell.length_c   1.000
_cell.angle_alpha   90.00
_cell.angle_beta   90.00
_cell.angle_gamma   90.00
#
_symmetry.space_group_name_H-M   'P 1'
#
loop_
_entity.id
_entity.type
_entity.pdbx_description
1 polymer ?
#
loop_
_entity_poly.entity_id
_entity_poly.type
_entity_poly.pdbx_seq_one_letter_code
_entity_poly.pdbx_strand_id
1 'polypeptide(L)'
;IASCLVGSEMCIRDRFYPDLIDHFKQYILIGRDKISQRLITSLYRENLIHAKDNSQIIRPTKLTVSMFSKDKDVLCIHFPKSNIDIYSQIKGRYAFDRVDVEGPFYILKHRNHEYERIQHPNDILDLILAEAPKLDNAASEQFRKDLNNSAANMILALSYQAKHMHSNYESLWELIAKSDDSYLRSEQSVIEGHPLHPGAKLRKGMSAKENIHYSSEYGQEIQLKCVFIHNSIANVQSLSSTYNDTLHQSFHKLFTHLLNNYNNIRIEDYHLMVVHPWQFEHILLSQYQQELDEQLIIPIDMTLPYYAGLSFRTLMPKYPKLFPHIKLSTNVHITGEIRTLSEQTTHNGPLVTKIVNDILKNDPDFQPYRIETLDEIAGIHFYNSKDHSTIQTERSEQLGTLFRENIYTLIEEDTIPVIPSSLVAYYPNNTEPPIESLIKRYQLTRQFKSFEKAAYAWIQDYATQLLGIVMPLYVKYGIALEAHLQNSIATFNQDGSLSKIYIRDFEGLRIDETQLNKMGYKTSHFHKKSRILTQSTTSVFNKVFYSTVQNHLAELILTITEKVENMDFEKIMWHHISHIIQDILAKLTDVDTGRIQKITHTLFAATIDYKCVTTMRLEDEAHHYTYIKVNNPLH
;
A
#
# COMPACT_ATOMS: atom_id res chain seq x y z
N ILE A 1 17.88 -8.19 -27.12
CA ILE A 1 18.14 -7.68 -25.73
C ILE A 1 18.26 -6.15 -25.71
N ALA A 2 18.73 -5.52 -26.79
CA ALA A 2 19.04 -4.08 -26.81
C ALA A 2 17.84 -3.13 -26.96
N SER A 3 16.70 -3.55 -27.50
CA SER A 3 15.60 -2.64 -27.87
C SER A 3 14.57 -2.36 -26.76
N CYS A 4 14.51 -3.16 -25.69
CA CYS A 4 13.52 -3.00 -24.60
C CYS A 4 14.02 -2.24 -23.37
N LEU A 5 15.28 -1.82 -23.34
CA LEU A 5 15.96 -1.21 -22.20
C LEU A 5 16.20 0.30 -22.35
N VAL A 6 15.67 0.90 -23.41
CA VAL A 6 16.11 2.22 -23.93
C VAL A 6 15.86 3.41 -23.00
N GLY A 7 14.94 3.34 -22.04
CA GLY A 7 14.65 4.49 -21.17
C GLY A 7 15.48 4.55 -19.89
N SER A 8 15.49 3.48 -19.10
CA SER A 8 16.16 3.45 -17.79
C SER A 8 17.65 3.10 -17.86
N GLU A 9 18.06 2.25 -18.82
CA GLU A 9 19.48 1.95 -19.04
C GLU A 9 20.26 3.16 -19.57
N MET A 10 19.68 3.97 -20.46
CA MET A 10 20.36 5.18 -20.96
C MET A 10 20.57 6.22 -19.87
N CYS A 11 19.61 6.39 -18.95
CA CYS A 11 19.78 7.31 -17.82
C CYS A 11 20.79 6.84 -16.79
N ILE A 12 20.87 5.52 -16.55
CA ILE A 12 21.85 4.92 -15.63
C ILE A 12 23.25 4.88 -16.31
N ARG A 13 23.26 4.60 -17.62
CA ARG A 13 24.47 4.36 -18.39
C ARG A 13 25.34 5.60 -18.60
N ASP A 14 24.74 6.77 -18.78
CA ASP A 14 25.48 7.89 -19.34
C ASP A 14 25.93 8.99 -18.36
N ARG A 15 25.36 9.17 -17.16
CA ARG A 15 25.77 10.34 -16.36
C ARG A 15 25.62 10.29 -14.84
N PHE A 16 24.73 9.49 -14.23
CA PHE A 16 24.37 9.72 -12.82
C PHE A 16 24.82 8.64 -11.83
N TYR A 17 24.87 7.35 -12.25
CA TYR A 17 25.22 6.24 -11.35
C TYR A 17 26.04 5.16 -12.07
N PRO A 18 27.24 5.48 -12.59
CA PRO A 18 28.06 4.51 -13.32
C PRO A 18 28.37 3.25 -12.51
N ASP A 19 28.42 3.39 -11.19
CA ASP A 19 28.69 2.30 -10.27
C ASP A 19 27.55 1.31 -10.08
N LEU A 20 26.33 1.60 -10.56
CA LEU A 20 25.19 0.68 -10.50
C LEU A 20 25.09 -0.25 -11.71
N ILE A 21 25.85 0.01 -12.77
CA ILE A 21 25.72 -0.69 -14.07
C ILE A 21 25.88 -2.20 -13.92
N ASP A 22 26.89 -2.65 -13.19
CA ASP A 22 27.17 -4.08 -13.06
C ASP A 22 26.12 -4.78 -12.19
N HIS A 23 25.68 -4.16 -11.10
CA HIS A 23 24.55 -4.63 -10.31
C HIS A 23 23.26 -4.65 -11.13
N PHE A 24 23.00 -3.60 -11.93
CA PHE A 24 21.83 -3.53 -12.80
C PHE A 24 21.79 -4.70 -13.79
N LYS A 25 22.89 -5.01 -14.46
CA LYS A 25 22.98 -6.17 -15.38
C LYS A 25 22.69 -7.49 -14.67
N GLN A 26 23.21 -7.66 -13.45
CA GLN A 26 23.00 -8.86 -12.63
C GLN A 26 21.53 -9.04 -12.26
N TYR A 27 20.79 -7.96 -12.01
CA TYR A 27 19.39 -7.99 -11.55
C TYR A 27 18.36 -7.91 -12.67
N ILE A 28 18.75 -7.81 -13.97
CA ILE A 28 17.81 -7.69 -15.09
C ILE A 28 16.76 -8.81 -15.06
N LEU A 29 17.22 -10.07 -15.12
CA LEU A 29 16.30 -11.20 -15.16
C LEU A 29 15.56 -11.39 -13.85
N ILE A 30 16.21 -11.15 -12.71
CA ILE A 30 15.60 -11.25 -11.38
C ILE A 30 14.44 -10.26 -11.25
N GLY A 31 14.64 -8.99 -11.60
CA GLY A 31 13.60 -7.97 -11.53
C GLY A 31 12.43 -8.22 -12.49
N ARG A 32 12.72 -8.71 -13.69
CA ARG A 32 11.69 -9.12 -14.67
C ARG A 32 10.89 -10.32 -14.18
N ASP A 33 11.57 -11.33 -13.62
CA ASP A 33 10.90 -12.49 -13.01
C ASP A 33 9.97 -12.08 -11.86
N LYS A 34 10.35 -11.09 -11.03
CA LYS A 34 9.50 -10.56 -9.97
C LYS A 34 8.18 -9.95 -10.50
N ILE A 35 8.21 -9.28 -11.64
CA ILE A 35 6.99 -8.75 -12.28
C ILE A 35 6.22 -9.86 -12.99
N SER A 36 6.89 -10.77 -13.69
CA SER A 36 6.28 -11.94 -14.31
C SER A 36 5.58 -12.84 -13.30
N GLN A 37 6.18 -13.04 -12.12
CA GLN A 37 5.59 -13.76 -11.00
C GLN A 37 4.22 -13.19 -10.61
N ARG A 38 4.12 -11.86 -10.44
CA ARG A 38 2.87 -11.18 -10.10
C ARG A 38 1.82 -11.34 -11.20
N LEU A 39 2.25 -11.25 -12.46
CA LEU A 39 1.35 -11.41 -13.60
C LEU A 39 0.83 -12.84 -13.72
N ILE A 40 1.67 -13.87 -13.58
CA ILE A 40 1.27 -15.28 -13.64
C ILE A 40 0.37 -15.63 -12.44
N THR A 41 0.70 -15.17 -11.23
CA THR A 41 -0.14 -15.37 -10.03
C THR A 41 -1.53 -14.76 -10.24
N SER A 42 -1.60 -13.53 -10.78
CA SER A 42 -2.88 -12.89 -11.09
C SER A 42 -3.63 -13.62 -12.22
N LEU A 43 -2.94 -13.99 -13.29
CA LEU A 43 -3.51 -14.73 -14.42
C LEU A 43 -4.26 -16.00 -13.95
N TYR A 44 -3.62 -16.77 -13.09
CA TYR A 44 -4.21 -17.97 -12.50
C TYR A 44 -5.34 -17.63 -11.51
N ARG A 45 -5.07 -16.75 -10.53
CA ARG A 45 -5.99 -16.46 -9.42
C ARG A 45 -7.27 -15.77 -9.88
N GLU A 46 -7.15 -14.82 -10.82
CA GLU A 46 -8.29 -14.10 -11.40
C GLU A 46 -9.02 -14.91 -12.49
N ASN A 47 -8.52 -16.11 -12.81
CA ASN A 47 -8.99 -16.95 -13.94
C ASN A 47 -9.08 -16.15 -15.26
N LEU A 48 -8.15 -15.20 -15.43
CA LEU A 48 -8.12 -14.35 -16.64
C LEU A 48 -7.93 -15.24 -17.87
N ILE A 49 -8.74 -15.03 -18.92
CA ILE A 49 -8.78 -15.87 -20.13
C ILE A 49 -8.95 -17.37 -19.88
N HIS A 50 -9.63 -17.76 -18.79
CA HIS A 50 -9.78 -19.15 -18.34
C HIS A 50 -8.46 -19.85 -17.99
N ALA A 51 -7.46 -19.09 -17.53
CA ALA A 51 -6.13 -19.66 -17.23
C ALA A 51 -6.15 -20.70 -16.11
N LYS A 52 -6.98 -20.51 -15.08
CA LYS A 52 -7.15 -21.51 -14.00
C LYS A 52 -7.84 -22.76 -14.53
N ASP A 53 -8.86 -22.61 -15.37
CA ASP A 53 -9.61 -23.73 -15.96
C ASP A 53 -8.73 -24.56 -16.90
N ASN A 54 -7.79 -23.91 -17.61
CA ASN A 54 -6.84 -24.53 -18.53
C ASN A 54 -5.49 -24.84 -17.85
N SER A 55 -5.46 -25.00 -16.54
CA SER A 55 -4.22 -25.27 -15.82
C SER A 55 -4.20 -26.64 -15.19
N GLN A 56 -2.99 -27.13 -14.94
CA GLN A 56 -2.74 -28.33 -14.16
C GLN A 56 -1.50 -28.17 -13.28
N ILE A 57 -1.50 -28.86 -12.15
CA ILE A 57 -0.35 -28.92 -11.26
C ILE A 57 0.34 -30.27 -11.47
N ILE A 58 1.62 -30.20 -11.83
CA ILE A 58 2.40 -31.35 -12.26
C ILE A 58 3.55 -31.56 -11.28
N ARG A 59 3.81 -32.81 -10.91
CA ARG A 59 5.05 -33.17 -10.19
C ARG A 59 6.24 -33.14 -11.16
N PRO A 60 7.40 -32.55 -10.77
CA PRO A 60 8.56 -32.40 -11.67
C PRO A 60 9.09 -33.73 -12.23
N THR A 61 8.92 -34.81 -11.49
CA THR A 61 9.31 -36.16 -11.93
C THR A 61 8.60 -36.64 -13.20
N LYS A 62 7.50 -36.00 -13.57
CA LYS A 62 6.76 -36.28 -14.82
C LYS A 62 7.21 -35.39 -15.98
N LEU A 63 8.08 -34.41 -15.74
CA LEU A 63 8.64 -33.55 -16.78
C LEU A 63 9.93 -34.16 -17.32
N THR A 64 10.12 -34.09 -18.62
CA THR A 64 11.31 -34.61 -19.32
C THR A 64 12.54 -33.70 -19.17
N VAL A 65 12.40 -32.58 -18.45
CA VAL A 65 13.41 -31.53 -18.32
C VAL A 65 13.79 -31.29 -16.87
N SER A 66 15.07 -31.04 -16.62
CA SER A 66 15.68 -30.89 -15.29
C SER A 66 15.73 -29.43 -14.80
N MET A 67 14.98 -28.51 -15.43
CA MET A 67 15.06 -27.07 -15.11
C MET A 67 14.32 -26.66 -13.84
N PHE A 68 13.51 -27.54 -13.27
CA PHE A 68 12.76 -27.29 -12.04
C PHE A 68 13.30 -28.14 -10.88
N SER A 69 13.17 -27.61 -9.65
CA SER A 69 13.48 -28.38 -8.44
C SER A 69 12.59 -29.63 -8.35
N LYS A 70 13.18 -30.77 -8.00
CA LYS A 70 12.44 -32.03 -7.88
C LYS A 70 11.46 -32.07 -6.71
N ASP A 71 11.64 -31.17 -5.76
CA ASP A 71 10.88 -31.16 -4.49
C ASP A 71 9.65 -30.25 -4.53
N LYS A 72 9.48 -29.47 -5.59
CA LYS A 72 8.37 -28.50 -5.72
C LYS A 72 7.53 -28.81 -6.95
N ASP A 73 6.22 -28.75 -6.79
CA ASP A 73 5.27 -28.86 -7.90
C ASP A 73 5.43 -27.72 -8.91
N VAL A 74 4.94 -27.95 -10.12
CA VAL A 74 4.98 -27.00 -11.22
C VAL A 74 3.55 -26.70 -11.67
N LEU A 75 3.21 -25.43 -11.75
CA LEU A 75 1.99 -24.94 -12.39
C LEU A 75 2.20 -24.88 -13.89
N CYS A 76 1.37 -25.59 -14.65
CA CYS A 76 1.30 -25.54 -16.11
C CYS A 76 0.00 -24.85 -16.50
N ILE A 77 0.08 -23.72 -17.24
CA ILE A 77 -1.07 -23.01 -17.79
C ILE A 77 -1.05 -23.20 -19.31
N HIS A 78 -2.07 -23.86 -19.85
CA HIS A 78 -2.22 -24.08 -21.28
C HIS A 78 -2.94 -22.91 -21.97
N PHE A 79 -2.40 -22.46 -23.11
CA PHE A 79 -2.97 -21.46 -24.02
C PHE A 79 -3.45 -22.17 -25.29
N PRO A 80 -4.76 -22.51 -25.39
CA PRO A 80 -5.26 -23.40 -26.44
C PRO A 80 -5.09 -22.88 -27.87
N LYS A 81 -5.32 -21.58 -28.10
CA LYS A 81 -5.21 -21.00 -29.45
C LYS A 81 -3.76 -20.93 -29.93
N SER A 82 -2.85 -20.58 -29.05
CA SER A 82 -1.42 -20.49 -29.35
C SER A 82 -0.74 -21.87 -29.38
N ASN A 83 -1.38 -22.87 -28.76
CA ASN A 83 -0.82 -24.19 -28.49
C ASN A 83 0.54 -24.10 -27.78
N ILE A 84 0.55 -23.32 -26.69
CA ILE A 84 1.72 -23.02 -25.85
C ILE A 84 1.34 -23.25 -24.39
N ASP A 85 2.28 -23.78 -23.61
CA ASP A 85 2.16 -23.89 -22.15
C ASP A 85 3.13 -22.94 -21.46
N ILE A 86 2.70 -22.32 -20.36
CA ILE A 86 3.61 -21.66 -19.38
C ILE A 86 3.84 -22.61 -18.23
N TYR A 87 5.12 -22.84 -17.89
CA TYR A 87 5.57 -23.63 -16.76
C TYR A 87 6.19 -22.73 -15.70
N SER A 88 5.69 -22.85 -14.46
CA SER A 88 6.10 -22.04 -13.31
C SER A 88 6.27 -22.94 -12.09
N GLN A 89 7.43 -22.88 -11.42
CA GLN A 89 7.61 -23.59 -10.17
C GLN A 89 6.70 -22.99 -9.10
N ILE A 90 5.98 -23.85 -8.36
CA ILE A 90 5.11 -23.40 -7.27
C ILE A 90 5.97 -23.15 -6.04
N LYS A 91 5.90 -21.91 -5.51
CA LYS A 91 6.49 -21.54 -4.23
C LYS A 91 5.63 -22.05 -3.07
N GLY A 92 4.31 -21.89 -3.17
CA GLY A 92 3.37 -22.34 -2.17
C GLY A 92 1.91 -22.23 -2.63
N ARG A 93 1.03 -22.92 -1.89
CA ARG A 93 -0.42 -22.88 -2.06
C ARG A 93 -1.03 -22.44 -0.75
N TYR A 94 -1.91 -21.45 -0.81
CA TYR A 94 -2.43 -20.78 0.37
C TYR A 94 -3.93 -20.56 0.28
N ALA A 95 -4.51 -20.09 1.36
CA ALA A 95 -5.91 -19.71 1.43
C ALA A 95 -6.34 -18.76 0.30
N PHE A 96 -7.64 -18.65 0.07
CA PHE A 96 -8.24 -17.84 -1.00
C PHE A 96 -7.83 -18.28 -2.42
N ASP A 97 -7.66 -19.58 -2.64
CA ASP A 97 -7.23 -20.19 -3.91
C ASP A 97 -5.91 -19.61 -4.45
N ARG A 98 -5.05 -19.14 -3.58
CA ARG A 98 -3.78 -18.53 -3.96
C ARG A 98 -2.73 -19.60 -4.26
N VAL A 99 -2.11 -19.48 -5.42
CA VAL A 99 -0.94 -20.25 -5.82
C VAL A 99 0.17 -19.27 -6.16
N ASP A 100 1.18 -19.20 -5.31
CA ASP A 100 2.36 -18.37 -5.57
C ASP A 100 3.38 -19.17 -6.36
N VAL A 101 3.93 -18.55 -7.39
CA VAL A 101 4.95 -19.12 -8.25
C VAL A 101 6.29 -18.40 -8.09
N GLU A 102 7.38 -19.04 -8.48
CA GLU A 102 8.71 -18.45 -8.49
C GLU A 102 9.42 -18.72 -9.82
N GLY A 103 10.22 -17.74 -10.24
CA GLY A 103 11.01 -17.86 -11.46
C GLY A 103 12.28 -18.70 -11.29
N PRO A 104 12.95 -19.04 -12.39
CA PRO A 104 12.64 -18.64 -13.76
C PRO A 104 11.40 -19.33 -14.36
N PHE A 105 10.73 -18.65 -15.29
CA PHE A 105 9.54 -19.12 -15.99
C PHE A 105 9.87 -19.58 -17.41
N TYR A 106 9.14 -20.58 -17.90
CA TYR A 106 9.39 -21.16 -19.21
C TYR A 106 8.09 -21.33 -20.01
N ILE A 107 8.20 -21.21 -21.31
CA ILE A 107 7.15 -21.61 -22.26
C ILE A 107 7.56 -22.90 -22.98
N LEU A 108 6.59 -23.74 -23.26
CA LEU A 108 6.73 -24.89 -24.17
C LEU A 108 5.90 -24.62 -25.42
N LYS A 109 6.56 -24.57 -26.57
CA LYS A 109 5.90 -24.54 -27.89
C LYS A 109 5.69 -25.97 -28.36
N HIS A 110 4.44 -26.45 -28.36
CA HIS A 110 4.14 -27.84 -28.73
C HIS A 110 4.51 -28.20 -30.17
N ARG A 111 4.60 -27.20 -31.08
CA ARG A 111 4.96 -27.44 -32.50
C ARG A 111 6.36 -28.01 -32.69
N ASN A 112 7.33 -27.60 -31.89
CA ASN A 112 8.72 -28.02 -31.99
C ASN A 112 9.28 -28.67 -30.72
N HIS A 113 8.45 -28.81 -29.68
CA HIS A 113 8.82 -29.36 -28.37
C HIS A 113 10.01 -28.63 -27.69
N GLU A 114 10.14 -27.32 -27.95
CA GLU A 114 11.20 -26.52 -27.36
C GLU A 114 10.72 -25.74 -26.15
N TYR A 115 11.56 -25.73 -25.11
CA TYR A 115 11.40 -24.90 -23.93
C TYR A 115 12.19 -23.62 -24.10
N GLU A 116 11.53 -22.46 -23.94
CA GLU A 116 12.17 -21.16 -23.95
C GLU A 116 11.93 -20.47 -22.61
N ARG A 117 12.97 -19.84 -22.06
CA ARG A 117 12.81 -19.00 -20.86
C ARG A 117 12.07 -17.71 -21.22
N ILE A 118 11.06 -17.35 -20.42
CA ILE A 118 10.42 -16.04 -20.48
C ILE A 118 11.44 -14.99 -20.08
N GLN A 119 11.70 -14.04 -20.97
CA GLN A 119 12.70 -12.99 -20.77
C GLN A 119 12.12 -11.70 -20.20
N HIS A 120 10.80 -11.47 -20.43
CA HIS A 120 10.13 -10.24 -20.03
C HIS A 120 8.64 -10.50 -19.72
N PRO A 121 8.01 -9.78 -18.78
CA PRO A 121 6.56 -9.93 -18.51
C PRO A 121 5.67 -9.65 -19.74
N ASN A 122 6.12 -8.88 -20.71
CA ASN A 122 5.39 -8.68 -21.96
C ASN A 122 5.27 -9.96 -22.80
N ASP A 123 6.16 -10.92 -22.69
CA ASP A 123 6.06 -12.22 -23.36
C ASP A 123 4.78 -12.96 -22.91
N ILE A 124 4.42 -12.79 -21.61
CA ILE A 124 3.18 -13.32 -21.04
C ILE A 124 1.96 -12.54 -21.55
N LEU A 125 2.06 -11.21 -21.60
CA LEU A 125 0.99 -10.35 -22.11
C LEU A 125 0.68 -10.70 -23.58
N ASP A 126 1.70 -10.95 -24.40
CA ASP A 126 1.52 -11.35 -25.80
C ASP A 126 0.73 -12.66 -25.93
N LEU A 127 0.97 -13.63 -25.05
CA LEU A 127 0.18 -14.86 -24.99
C LEU A 127 -1.27 -14.60 -24.57
N ILE A 128 -1.49 -13.74 -23.59
CA ILE A 128 -2.84 -13.35 -23.14
C ILE A 128 -3.62 -12.71 -24.29
N LEU A 129 -3.00 -11.78 -25.02
CA LEU A 129 -3.65 -11.10 -26.14
C LEU A 129 -3.91 -12.03 -27.34
N ALA A 130 -3.02 -12.98 -27.60
CA ALA A 130 -3.24 -14.01 -28.62
C ALA A 130 -4.42 -14.92 -28.29
N GLU A 131 -4.63 -15.24 -27.00
CA GLU A 131 -5.80 -16.03 -26.56
C GLU A 131 -7.09 -15.21 -26.56
N ALA A 132 -7.03 -13.92 -26.27
CA ALA A 132 -8.18 -13.03 -26.19
C ALA A 132 -7.98 -11.75 -27.03
N PRO A 133 -8.06 -11.82 -28.37
CA PRO A 133 -7.80 -10.67 -29.25
C PRO A 133 -8.69 -9.45 -28.98
N LYS A 134 -9.86 -9.63 -28.36
CA LYS A 134 -10.73 -8.54 -27.92
C LYS A 134 -10.08 -7.63 -26.86
N LEU A 135 -9.08 -8.14 -26.14
CA LEU A 135 -8.30 -7.36 -25.16
C LEU A 135 -7.14 -6.60 -25.81
N ASP A 136 -6.86 -6.79 -27.10
CA ASP A 136 -5.83 -6.06 -27.84
C ASP A 136 -6.38 -4.67 -28.24
N ASN A 137 -6.20 -3.72 -27.34
CA ASN A 137 -6.75 -2.38 -27.44
C ASN A 137 -5.81 -1.35 -26.76
N ALA A 138 -6.25 -0.11 -26.62
CA ALA A 138 -5.45 0.95 -26.00
C ALA A 138 -5.07 0.66 -24.53
N ALA A 139 -5.94 -0.04 -23.77
CA ALA A 139 -5.66 -0.39 -22.38
C ALA A 139 -4.52 -1.42 -22.27
N SER A 140 -4.52 -2.45 -23.10
CA SER A 140 -3.45 -3.45 -23.14
C SER A 140 -2.12 -2.87 -23.61
N GLU A 141 -2.14 -1.95 -24.58
CA GLU A 141 -0.94 -1.23 -25.01
C GLU A 141 -0.40 -0.32 -23.89
N GLN A 142 -1.29 0.35 -23.13
CA GLN A 142 -0.87 1.09 -21.94
C GLN A 142 -0.32 0.14 -20.87
N PHE A 143 -0.96 -1.01 -20.65
CA PHE A 143 -0.50 -2.01 -19.68
C PHE A 143 0.88 -2.57 -20.05
N ARG A 144 1.17 -2.76 -21.34
CA ARG A 144 2.51 -3.12 -21.86
C ARG A 144 3.57 -2.11 -21.43
N LYS A 145 3.29 -0.80 -21.60
CA LYS A 145 4.18 0.28 -21.17
C LYS A 145 4.35 0.29 -19.64
N ASP A 146 3.29 0.04 -18.91
CA ASP A 146 3.30 -0.03 -17.46
C ASP A 146 4.14 -1.21 -16.94
N LEU A 147 4.07 -2.39 -17.59
CA LEU A 147 4.91 -3.54 -17.29
C LEU A 147 6.39 -3.26 -17.55
N ASN A 148 6.71 -2.60 -18.67
CA ASN A 148 8.09 -2.17 -18.98
C ASN A 148 8.64 -1.23 -17.89
N ASN A 149 7.87 -0.21 -17.53
CA ASN A 149 8.28 0.75 -16.49
C ASN A 149 8.41 0.08 -15.12
N SER A 150 7.47 -0.79 -14.76
CA SER A 150 7.48 -1.52 -13.49
C SER A 150 8.70 -2.47 -13.40
N ALA A 151 9.01 -3.20 -14.48
CA ALA A 151 10.17 -4.08 -14.53
C ALA A 151 11.49 -3.29 -14.43
N ALA A 152 11.64 -2.19 -15.16
CA ALA A 152 12.82 -1.34 -15.10
C ALA A 152 13.06 -0.76 -13.70
N ASN A 153 12.01 -0.27 -13.03
CA ASN A 153 12.10 0.27 -11.68
C ASN A 153 12.34 -0.84 -10.62
N MET A 154 11.83 -2.06 -10.84
CA MET A 154 12.14 -3.21 -9.99
C MET A 154 13.65 -3.55 -10.07
N ILE A 155 14.20 -3.62 -11.28
CA ILE A 155 15.62 -3.87 -11.50
C ILE A 155 16.46 -2.78 -10.82
N LEU A 156 16.08 -1.51 -10.99
CA LEU A 156 16.76 -0.37 -10.38
C LEU A 156 16.77 -0.44 -8.85
N ALA A 157 15.61 -0.72 -8.25
CA ALA A 157 15.48 -0.82 -6.79
C ALA A 157 16.32 -1.97 -6.22
N LEU A 158 16.26 -3.16 -6.82
CA LEU A 158 17.06 -4.32 -6.40
C LEU A 158 18.55 -4.06 -6.54
N SER A 159 18.97 -3.46 -7.65
CA SER A 159 20.38 -3.13 -7.91
C SER A 159 20.93 -2.10 -6.92
N TYR A 160 20.13 -1.07 -6.64
CA TYR A 160 20.49 -0.04 -5.66
C TYR A 160 20.66 -0.63 -4.26
N GLN A 161 19.72 -1.47 -3.84
CA GLN A 161 19.77 -2.11 -2.53
C GLN A 161 20.97 -3.07 -2.42
N ALA A 162 21.22 -3.88 -3.45
CA ALA A 162 22.35 -4.81 -3.46
C ALA A 162 23.70 -4.10 -3.33
N LYS A 163 23.81 -2.88 -3.90
CA LYS A 163 25.02 -2.06 -3.79
C LYS A 163 25.18 -1.39 -2.42
N HIS A 164 24.07 -0.86 -1.85
CA HIS A 164 24.11 0.00 -0.67
C HIS A 164 23.87 -0.74 0.64
N MET A 165 23.44 -2.01 0.58
CA MET A 165 23.32 -2.84 1.77
C MET A 165 24.71 -3.28 2.26
N HIS A 166 25.18 -2.60 3.29
CA HIS A 166 26.34 -3.07 4.03
C HIS A 166 25.91 -4.10 5.08
N SER A 167 26.67 -5.17 5.16
CA SER A 167 26.46 -6.37 5.97
C SER A 167 26.64 -6.20 7.49
N ASN A 168 26.35 -5.01 8.03
CA ASN A 168 26.57 -4.71 9.46
C ASN A 168 25.42 -5.18 10.37
N TYR A 169 24.34 -5.71 9.81
CA TYR A 169 23.15 -6.18 10.54
C TYR A 169 22.89 -7.65 10.24
N GLU A 170 22.56 -8.41 11.28
CA GLU A 170 22.30 -9.84 11.16
C GLU A 170 20.98 -10.14 10.45
N SER A 171 19.99 -9.24 10.58
CA SER A 171 18.67 -9.38 9.95
C SER A 171 18.08 -8.03 9.54
N LEU A 172 17.05 -8.06 8.66
CA LEU A 172 16.31 -6.88 8.29
C LEU A 172 15.56 -6.26 9.49
N TRP A 173 15.07 -7.10 10.41
CA TRP A 173 14.47 -6.62 11.65
C TRP A 173 15.47 -5.82 12.48
N GLU A 174 16.69 -6.30 12.61
CA GLU A 174 17.72 -5.60 13.38
C GLU A 174 18.09 -4.25 12.76
N LEU A 175 18.17 -4.17 11.43
CA LEU A 175 18.37 -2.92 10.70
C LEU A 175 17.24 -1.92 10.99
N ILE A 176 15.99 -2.36 11.01
CA ILE A 176 14.84 -1.51 11.33
C ILE A 176 14.88 -1.07 12.80
N ALA A 177 15.04 -2.03 13.71
CA ALA A 177 14.94 -1.79 15.14
C ALA A 177 16.05 -0.89 15.72
N LYS A 178 17.24 -0.93 15.11
CA LYS A 178 18.41 -0.12 15.54
C LYS A 178 18.51 1.23 14.81
N SER A 179 17.60 1.52 13.87
CA SER A 179 17.58 2.81 13.19
C SER A 179 17.02 3.90 14.11
N ASP A 180 17.55 5.13 14.01
CA ASP A 180 17.08 6.30 14.77
C ASP A 180 15.59 6.59 14.54
N ASP A 181 15.10 6.30 13.33
CA ASP A 181 13.70 6.31 12.95
C ASP A 181 13.32 4.93 12.37
N SER A 182 12.92 4.03 13.24
CA SER A 182 12.50 2.67 12.88
C SER A 182 11.24 2.65 12.02
N TYR A 183 10.33 3.60 12.23
CA TYR A 183 9.13 3.71 11.42
C TYR A 183 9.46 4.07 9.97
N LEU A 184 10.23 5.12 9.75
CA LEU A 184 10.73 5.48 8.42
C LEU A 184 11.53 4.33 7.79
N ARG A 185 12.44 3.72 8.55
CA ARG A 185 13.24 2.61 8.04
C ARG A 185 12.38 1.42 7.62
N SER A 186 11.30 1.13 8.34
CA SER A 186 10.36 0.08 7.96
C SER A 186 9.66 0.37 6.63
N GLU A 187 9.24 1.61 6.40
CA GLU A 187 8.66 2.07 5.12
C GLU A 187 9.65 1.93 3.95
N GLN A 188 10.92 2.30 4.17
CA GLN A 188 12.00 2.20 3.19
C GLN A 188 12.41 0.76 2.89
N SER A 189 12.09 -0.18 3.77
CA SER A 189 12.46 -1.59 3.64
C SER A 189 11.57 -2.38 2.67
N VAL A 190 10.44 -1.82 2.22
CA VAL A 190 9.53 -2.47 1.28
C VAL A 190 9.95 -2.17 -0.17
N ILE A 191 11.01 -2.84 -0.61
CA ILE A 191 11.66 -2.59 -1.90
C ILE A 191 10.76 -2.96 -3.08
N GLU A 192 10.12 -4.13 -3.02
CA GLU A 192 9.36 -4.71 -4.14
C GLU A 192 7.96 -4.10 -4.33
N GLY A 193 7.50 -3.26 -3.40
CA GLY A 193 6.16 -2.67 -3.43
C GLY A 193 5.05 -3.69 -3.18
N HIS A 194 3.91 -3.52 -3.84
CA HIS A 194 2.74 -4.38 -3.65
C HIS A 194 3.01 -5.84 -4.05
N PRO A 195 2.74 -6.84 -3.19
CA PRO A 195 3.13 -8.24 -3.43
C PRO A 195 2.43 -8.90 -4.63
N LEU A 196 1.21 -8.48 -4.96
CA LEU A 196 0.39 -9.13 -5.99
C LEU A 196 0.15 -8.28 -7.26
N HIS A 197 0.49 -7.00 -7.25
CA HIS A 197 0.18 -6.11 -8.38
C HIS A 197 1.32 -6.07 -9.40
N PRO A 198 1.10 -6.38 -10.71
CA PRO A 198 2.16 -6.31 -11.73
C PRO A 198 2.77 -4.91 -11.89
N GLY A 199 1.98 -3.85 -11.64
CA GLY A 199 2.45 -2.47 -11.61
C GLY A 199 3.04 -2.02 -10.26
N ALA A 200 3.55 -2.92 -9.42
CA ALA A 200 4.06 -2.61 -8.08
C ALA A 200 5.14 -1.51 -8.06
N LYS A 201 5.95 -1.43 -9.11
CA LYS A 201 7.03 -0.43 -9.24
C LYS A 201 6.78 0.59 -10.35
N LEU A 202 5.53 0.76 -10.78
CA LEU A 202 5.17 1.78 -11.77
C LEU A 202 5.43 3.19 -11.20
N ARG A 203 6.17 4.01 -11.96
CA ARG A 203 6.50 5.41 -11.67
C ARG A 203 6.41 6.23 -12.95
N LYS A 204 5.20 6.32 -13.51
CA LYS A 204 4.97 7.01 -14.77
C LYS A 204 5.00 8.52 -14.55
N GLY A 205 5.69 9.24 -15.41
CA GLY A 205 5.92 10.68 -15.29
C GLY A 205 7.22 11.06 -14.59
N MET A 206 8.04 10.07 -14.18
CA MET A 206 9.33 10.30 -13.54
C MET A 206 10.49 9.72 -14.35
N SER A 207 11.59 10.45 -14.38
CA SER A 207 12.89 9.93 -14.81
C SER A 207 13.47 8.97 -13.76
N ALA A 208 14.47 8.17 -14.13
CA ALA A 208 15.17 7.29 -13.19
C ALA A 208 15.84 8.08 -12.04
N LYS A 209 16.36 9.28 -12.32
CA LYS A 209 16.94 10.18 -11.32
C LYS A 209 15.90 10.64 -10.30
N GLU A 210 14.74 11.10 -10.77
CA GLU A 210 13.64 11.51 -9.90
C GLU A 210 13.10 10.33 -9.09
N ASN A 211 13.01 9.14 -9.70
CA ASN A 211 12.60 7.94 -8.98
C ASN A 211 13.56 7.62 -7.82
N ILE A 212 14.88 7.67 -8.04
CA ILE A 212 15.86 7.49 -6.97
C ILE A 212 15.76 8.59 -5.92
N HIS A 213 15.52 9.83 -6.33
CA HIS A 213 15.46 10.94 -5.39
C HIS A 213 14.18 10.95 -4.54
N TYR A 214 13.05 10.51 -5.10
CA TYR A 214 11.73 10.68 -4.47
C TYR A 214 11.07 9.39 -3.97
N SER A 215 11.61 8.20 -4.28
CA SER A 215 11.01 6.95 -3.78
C SER A 215 11.64 6.48 -2.48
N SER A 216 10.82 5.88 -1.63
CA SER A 216 11.19 5.49 -0.25
C SER A 216 12.39 4.57 -0.15
N GLU A 217 12.46 3.58 -1.04
CA GLU A 217 13.49 2.54 -1.02
C GLU A 217 14.92 3.05 -1.25
N TYR A 218 15.08 4.27 -1.71
CA TYR A 218 16.40 4.88 -1.90
C TYR A 218 16.85 5.75 -0.73
N GLY A 219 15.97 6.06 0.22
CA GLY A 219 16.29 6.78 1.46
C GLY A 219 16.86 8.18 1.27
N GLN A 220 16.50 8.88 0.17
CA GLN A 220 17.02 10.21 -0.11
C GLN A 220 16.24 11.29 0.66
N GLU A 221 16.96 12.31 1.15
CA GLU A 221 16.35 13.48 1.77
C GLU A 221 15.69 14.36 0.70
N ILE A 222 14.44 14.74 0.93
CA ILE A 222 13.62 15.56 0.04
C ILE A 222 13.39 16.91 0.69
N GLN A 223 13.69 18.00 -0.02
CA GLN A 223 13.46 19.37 0.43
C GLN A 223 12.06 19.80 -0.01
N LEU A 224 11.06 19.66 0.86
CA LEU A 224 9.68 20.06 0.56
C LEU A 224 9.58 21.57 0.38
N LYS A 225 8.80 22.01 -0.59
CA LYS A 225 8.52 23.41 -0.85
C LYS A 225 7.38 23.90 0.02
N CYS A 226 7.45 25.14 0.46
CA CYS A 226 6.42 25.77 1.26
C CYS A 226 5.84 26.97 0.51
N VAL A 227 4.51 27.06 0.50
CA VAL A 227 3.79 28.21 -0.06
C VAL A 227 2.74 28.68 0.94
N PHE A 228 2.41 29.96 0.89
CA PHE A 228 1.24 30.51 1.54
C PHE A 228 0.17 30.80 0.50
N ILE A 229 -1.03 30.30 0.72
CA ILE A 229 -2.16 30.43 -0.20
C ILE A 229 -3.25 31.30 0.43
N HIS A 230 -3.75 32.27 -0.33
CA HIS A 230 -4.77 33.21 0.13
C HIS A 230 -6.11 32.47 0.40
N ASN A 231 -6.81 32.87 1.45
CA ASN A 231 -8.06 32.22 1.89
C ASN A 231 -9.19 32.24 0.82
N SER A 232 -9.17 33.21 -0.11
CA SER A 232 -10.14 33.30 -1.20
C SER A 232 -10.01 32.20 -2.26
N ILE A 233 -8.87 31.49 -2.28
CA ILE A 233 -8.59 30.43 -3.24
C ILE A 233 -8.14 29.12 -2.56
N ALA A 234 -8.54 28.92 -1.31
CA ALA A 234 -8.25 27.72 -0.55
C ALA A 234 -9.45 27.24 0.26
N ASN A 235 -9.61 25.94 0.36
CA ASN A 235 -10.47 25.29 1.34
C ASN A 235 -9.62 24.58 2.39
N VAL A 236 -9.93 24.79 3.65
CA VAL A 236 -9.22 24.21 4.79
C VAL A 236 -10.17 23.45 5.72
N GLN A 237 -9.63 22.44 6.38
CA GLN A 237 -10.29 21.71 7.46
C GLN A 237 -9.27 21.35 8.53
N SER A 238 -9.65 21.39 9.82
CA SER A 238 -8.76 21.01 10.93
C SER A 238 -9.52 20.41 12.11
N LEU A 239 -8.81 19.73 12.99
CA LEU A 239 -9.36 19.20 14.25
C LEU A 239 -9.59 20.30 15.27
N SER A 240 -8.71 21.31 15.34
CA SER A 240 -8.83 22.46 16.22
C SER A 240 -9.66 23.59 15.58
N SER A 241 -9.83 24.69 16.32
CA SER A 241 -10.68 25.82 15.93
C SER A 241 -10.25 26.52 14.64
N THR A 242 -8.93 26.61 14.39
CA THR A 242 -8.41 27.19 13.15
C THR A 242 -7.32 26.32 12.53
N TYR A 243 -7.22 26.37 11.21
CA TYR A 243 -6.21 25.62 10.45
C TYR A 243 -4.77 26.10 10.79
N ASN A 244 -4.54 27.40 10.77
CA ASN A 244 -3.21 27.94 11.03
C ASN A 244 -2.74 27.69 12.48
N ASP A 245 -3.62 27.77 13.47
CA ASP A 245 -3.28 27.49 14.88
C ASP A 245 -2.82 26.04 15.06
N THR A 246 -3.47 25.10 14.36
CA THR A 246 -3.08 23.68 14.35
C THR A 246 -1.63 23.50 13.90
N LEU A 247 -1.18 24.28 12.92
CA LEU A 247 0.14 24.16 12.30
C LEU A 247 1.20 25.07 12.92
N HIS A 248 0.79 26.15 13.59
CA HIS A 248 1.70 27.19 14.07
C HIS A 248 2.74 26.64 15.04
N GLN A 249 2.39 25.69 15.89
CA GLN A 249 3.34 25.10 16.85
C GLN A 249 4.52 24.44 16.13
N SER A 250 4.26 23.66 15.09
CA SER A 250 5.29 22.95 14.32
C SER A 250 6.02 23.84 13.32
N PHE A 251 5.34 24.84 12.74
CA PHE A 251 5.84 25.59 11.59
C PHE A 251 6.00 27.10 11.85
N HIS A 252 6.10 27.54 13.10
CA HIS A 252 6.19 28.98 13.47
C HIS A 252 7.28 29.76 12.71
N LYS A 253 8.40 29.10 12.37
CA LYS A 253 9.48 29.73 11.59
C LYS A 253 9.03 30.13 10.18
N LEU A 254 8.16 29.34 9.54
CA LEU A 254 7.61 29.64 8.21
C LEU A 254 6.69 30.87 8.27
N PHE A 255 5.82 30.93 9.28
CA PHE A 255 4.95 32.10 9.51
C PHE A 255 5.76 33.36 9.80
N THR A 256 6.80 33.26 10.65
CA THR A 256 7.71 34.38 10.93
C THR A 256 8.45 34.83 9.67
N HIS A 257 8.90 33.89 8.84
CA HIS A 257 9.57 34.21 7.57
C HIS A 257 8.66 35.00 6.62
N LEU A 258 7.40 34.57 6.50
CA LEU A 258 6.40 35.29 5.69
C LEU A 258 6.23 36.74 6.16
N LEU A 259 6.01 36.96 7.47
CA LEU A 259 5.86 38.29 8.07
C LEU A 259 7.06 39.19 7.85
N ASN A 260 8.27 38.66 7.93
CA ASN A 260 9.49 39.46 7.80
C ASN A 260 9.80 39.88 6.34
N ASN A 261 9.33 39.12 5.37
CA ASN A 261 9.68 39.33 3.96
C ASN A 261 8.55 39.95 3.12
N TYR A 262 7.31 40.00 3.65
CA TYR A 262 6.14 40.46 2.92
C TYR A 262 5.35 41.46 3.79
N ASN A 263 5.79 42.72 3.79
CA ASN A 263 5.23 43.80 4.66
C ASN A 263 3.81 44.25 4.27
N ASN A 264 3.34 43.90 3.07
CA ASN A 264 2.06 44.41 2.52
C ASN A 264 0.93 43.38 2.58
N ILE A 265 1.14 42.24 3.24
CA ILE A 265 0.13 41.17 3.39
C ILE A 265 -0.35 41.08 4.84
N ARG A 266 -1.58 40.61 5.01
CA ARG A 266 -2.13 40.24 6.30
C ARG A 266 -1.98 38.71 6.43
N ILE A 267 -1.22 38.26 7.39
CA ILE A 267 -0.93 36.83 7.59
C ILE A 267 -2.20 36.01 7.82
N GLU A 268 -3.22 36.62 8.43
CA GLU A 268 -4.52 36.01 8.70
C GLU A 268 -5.28 35.63 7.43
N ASP A 269 -4.97 36.28 6.31
CA ASP A 269 -5.59 35.99 5.01
C ASP A 269 -4.92 34.85 4.27
N TYR A 270 -3.83 34.25 4.82
CA TYR A 270 -3.07 33.19 4.16
C TYR A 270 -2.97 31.94 5.00
N HIS A 271 -2.97 30.79 4.32
CA HIS A 271 -2.80 29.48 4.89
C HIS A 271 -1.49 28.84 4.40
N LEU A 272 -0.77 28.18 5.34
CA LEU A 272 0.41 27.39 4.97
C LEU A 272 0.00 26.16 4.18
N MET A 273 0.66 25.93 3.04
CA MET A 273 0.57 24.71 2.25
C MET A 273 1.97 24.19 1.96
N VAL A 274 2.18 22.89 2.09
CA VAL A 274 3.43 22.21 1.75
C VAL A 274 3.24 21.51 0.40
N VAL A 275 4.22 21.63 -0.48
CA VAL A 275 4.14 21.10 -1.85
C VAL A 275 5.34 20.19 -2.12
N HIS A 276 5.08 19.03 -2.73
CA HIS A 276 6.15 18.15 -3.19
C HIS A 276 7.03 18.87 -4.22
N PRO A 277 8.37 18.82 -4.17
CA PRO A 277 9.21 19.56 -5.11
C PRO A 277 8.92 19.21 -6.58
N TRP A 278 8.67 17.94 -6.90
CA TRP A 278 8.26 17.52 -8.24
C TRP A 278 6.96 18.25 -8.68
N GLN A 279 5.95 18.32 -7.82
CA GLN A 279 4.68 18.98 -8.08
C GLN A 279 4.85 20.50 -8.20
N PHE A 280 5.73 21.07 -7.39
CA PHE A 280 6.06 22.49 -7.44
C PHE A 280 6.67 22.87 -8.79
N GLU A 281 7.70 22.15 -9.24
CA GLU A 281 8.44 22.45 -10.46
C GLU A 281 7.65 22.15 -11.74
N HIS A 282 6.96 20.98 -11.78
CA HIS A 282 6.27 20.54 -12.99
C HIS A 282 4.83 21.06 -13.13
N ILE A 283 4.16 21.39 -12.05
CA ILE A 283 2.73 21.75 -12.06
C ILE A 283 2.49 23.15 -11.54
N LEU A 284 2.93 23.48 -10.31
CA LEU A 284 2.56 24.76 -9.68
C LEU A 284 3.09 25.94 -10.48
N LEU A 285 4.37 25.95 -10.82
CA LEU A 285 4.98 27.08 -11.55
C LEU A 285 4.38 27.30 -12.95
N SER A 286 3.80 26.29 -13.57
CA SER A 286 3.24 26.39 -14.92
C SER A 286 1.73 26.60 -14.95
N GLN A 287 0.98 25.97 -14.05
CA GLN A 287 -0.49 25.95 -14.11
C GLN A 287 -1.17 26.94 -13.15
N TYR A 288 -0.41 27.57 -12.23
CA TYR A 288 -0.91 28.55 -11.26
C TYR A 288 -0.20 29.88 -11.39
N GLN A 289 0.27 30.23 -12.61
CA GLN A 289 1.03 31.46 -12.87
C GLN A 289 0.24 32.71 -12.50
N GLN A 290 -1.05 32.79 -12.80
CA GLN A 290 -1.89 33.90 -12.45
C GLN A 290 -1.94 34.14 -10.93
N GLU A 291 -2.15 33.07 -10.15
CA GLU A 291 -2.20 33.16 -8.70
C GLU A 291 -0.84 33.54 -8.08
N LEU A 292 0.25 33.15 -8.73
CA LEU A 292 1.61 33.58 -8.33
C LEU A 292 1.82 35.06 -8.62
N ASP A 293 1.45 35.54 -9.80
CA ASP A 293 1.59 36.93 -10.21
C ASP A 293 0.71 37.89 -9.38
N GLU A 294 -0.49 37.43 -9.01
CA GLU A 294 -1.43 38.16 -8.14
C GLU A 294 -1.09 38.02 -6.64
N GLN A 295 -0.03 37.32 -6.29
CA GLN A 295 0.37 36.98 -4.91
C GLN A 295 -0.72 36.25 -4.09
N LEU A 296 -1.65 35.57 -4.75
CA LEU A 296 -2.62 34.70 -4.11
C LEU A 296 -1.97 33.38 -3.66
N ILE A 297 -0.88 32.99 -4.32
CA ILE A 297 0.05 31.93 -3.88
C ILE A 297 1.43 32.57 -3.73
N ILE A 298 2.00 32.48 -2.54
CA ILE A 298 3.31 33.06 -2.22
C ILE A 298 4.28 31.92 -1.89
N PRO A 299 5.16 31.53 -2.80
CA PRO A 299 6.27 30.63 -2.48
C PRO A 299 7.26 31.34 -1.54
N ILE A 300 7.76 30.61 -0.54
CA ILE A 300 8.78 31.14 0.35
C ILE A 300 10.11 30.42 0.14
N ASP A 301 11.22 31.14 0.35
CA ASP A 301 12.57 30.59 0.23
C ASP A 301 13.00 29.84 1.51
N MET A 302 12.15 28.90 1.92
CA MET A 302 12.43 27.95 2.99
C MET A 302 11.91 26.58 2.58
N THR A 303 12.65 25.55 2.94
CA THR A 303 12.29 24.16 2.67
C THR A 303 12.23 23.34 3.96
N LEU A 304 11.53 22.22 3.88
CA LEU A 304 11.42 21.28 4.99
C LEU A 304 12.11 19.95 4.61
N PRO A 305 13.09 19.49 5.38
CA PRO A 305 13.76 18.23 5.13
C PRO A 305 12.90 17.04 5.56
N TYR A 306 12.48 16.22 4.59
CA TYR A 306 11.64 15.05 4.78
C TYR A 306 12.18 13.86 3.99
N TYR A 307 11.62 12.67 4.21
CA TYR A 307 11.88 11.43 3.48
C TYR A 307 10.57 10.85 2.99
N ALA A 308 10.59 10.22 1.82
CA ALA A 308 9.42 9.53 1.31
C ALA A 308 9.10 8.26 2.10
N GLY A 309 7.82 8.06 2.41
CA GLY A 309 7.28 6.78 2.84
C GLY A 309 6.90 5.90 1.66
N LEU A 310 6.44 4.69 1.94
CA LEU A 310 6.11 3.67 0.94
C LEU A 310 5.06 4.14 -0.09
N SER A 311 4.14 5.00 0.31
CA SER A 311 3.14 5.57 -0.60
C SER A 311 3.68 6.62 -1.56
N PHE A 312 4.97 6.96 -1.49
CA PHE A 312 5.65 8.01 -2.25
C PHE A 312 5.22 9.43 -1.84
N ARG A 313 3.91 9.71 -1.73
CA ARG A 313 3.34 11.03 -1.43
C ARG A 313 3.08 11.30 0.06
N THR A 314 3.28 10.31 0.93
CA THR A 314 3.30 10.51 2.38
C THR A 314 4.74 10.58 2.82
N LEU A 315 5.11 11.69 3.44
CA LEU A 315 6.48 12.00 3.79
C LEU A 315 6.64 12.09 5.31
N MET A 316 7.77 11.58 5.80
CA MET A 316 8.17 11.56 7.20
C MET A 316 9.26 12.59 7.43
N PRO A 317 9.19 13.38 8.52
CA PRO A 317 10.15 14.45 8.78
C PRO A 317 11.53 13.89 9.13
N LYS A 318 12.60 14.58 8.72
CA LYS A 318 13.97 14.27 9.12
C LYS A 318 14.15 14.27 10.65
N TYR A 319 13.39 15.09 11.32
CA TYR A 319 13.38 15.19 12.80
C TYR A 319 12.07 14.59 13.33
N PRO A 320 12.03 13.27 13.58
CA PRO A 320 10.78 12.53 13.73
C PRO A 320 9.89 12.98 14.90
N LYS A 321 10.44 13.64 15.93
CA LYS A 321 9.65 14.10 17.09
C LYS A 321 9.15 15.54 16.97
N LEU A 322 9.50 16.29 15.91
CA LEU A 322 9.25 17.73 15.82
C LEU A 322 8.13 18.13 14.87
N PHE A 323 7.89 17.34 13.83
CA PHE A 323 7.00 17.73 12.74
C PHE A 323 5.98 16.64 12.43
N PRO A 324 4.79 16.99 11.93
CA PRO A 324 3.80 16.02 11.49
C PRO A 324 4.27 15.26 10.24
N HIS A 325 3.68 14.10 9.99
CA HIS A 325 3.74 13.47 8.67
C HIS A 325 2.89 14.27 7.68
N ILE A 326 3.30 14.31 6.43
CA ILE A 326 2.62 15.13 5.41
C ILE A 326 2.27 14.27 4.20
N LYS A 327 1.00 14.26 3.80
CA LYS A 327 0.53 13.61 2.57
C LYS A 327 0.27 14.69 1.52
N LEU A 328 0.91 14.58 0.35
CA LEU A 328 0.94 15.60 -0.68
C LEU A 328 0.33 15.11 -1.99
N SER A 329 -0.21 16.05 -2.77
CA SER A 329 -0.53 15.80 -4.17
C SER A 329 0.72 15.65 -5.02
N THR A 330 0.72 14.66 -5.92
CA THR A 330 1.71 14.52 -6.99
C THR A 330 1.02 13.98 -8.25
N ASN A 331 1.35 14.53 -9.42
CA ASN A 331 0.79 14.05 -10.69
C ASN A 331 1.54 12.82 -11.25
N VAL A 332 2.19 12.07 -10.37
CA VAL A 332 2.89 10.83 -10.71
C VAL A 332 1.93 9.66 -10.66
N HIS A 333 1.93 8.83 -11.70
CA HIS A 333 1.10 7.64 -11.76
C HIS A 333 1.83 6.44 -11.11
N ILE A 334 1.27 5.92 -10.03
CA ILE A 334 1.82 4.80 -9.25
C ILE A 334 0.78 3.70 -9.10
N THR A 335 1.15 2.47 -9.39
CA THR A 335 0.26 1.31 -9.42
C THR A 335 -0.88 1.47 -10.44
N GLY A 336 -2.05 1.89 -10.04
CA GLY A 336 -3.21 2.04 -10.92
C GLY A 336 -3.74 3.46 -11.05
N GLU A 337 -3.18 4.45 -10.31
CA GLU A 337 -3.79 5.78 -10.18
C GLU A 337 -2.75 6.89 -10.15
N ILE A 338 -3.15 8.09 -10.59
CA ILE A 338 -2.40 9.33 -10.37
C ILE A 338 -2.51 9.70 -8.88
N ARG A 339 -1.40 10.05 -8.26
CA ARG A 339 -1.31 10.26 -6.81
C ARG A 339 -1.60 11.69 -6.40
N THR A 340 -2.71 12.26 -6.90
CA THR A 340 -3.26 13.52 -6.42
C THR A 340 -4.09 13.33 -5.14
N LEU A 341 -4.38 14.40 -4.42
CA LEU A 341 -5.30 14.40 -3.28
C LEU A 341 -6.63 14.98 -3.72
N SER A 342 -7.69 14.22 -3.63
CA SER A 342 -9.03 14.72 -3.93
C SER A 342 -9.48 15.75 -2.89
N GLU A 343 -10.36 16.68 -3.29
CA GLU A 343 -10.98 17.68 -2.40
C GLU A 343 -11.58 17.01 -1.14
N GLN A 344 -12.21 15.84 -1.33
CA GLN A 344 -12.79 15.10 -0.22
C GLN A 344 -11.74 14.58 0.77
N THR A 345 -10.54 14.22 0.33
CA THR A 345 -9.48 13.68 1.20
C THR A 345 -9.04 14.70 2.23
N THR A 346 -8.70 15.89 1.77
CA THR A 346 -8.24 16.97 2.64
C THR A 346 -9.35 17.52 3.53
N HIS A 347 -10.61 17.50 3.06
CA HIS A 347 -11.77 17.94 3.83
C HIS A 347 -12.25 16.89 4.83
N ASN A 348 -12.43 15.64 4.40
CA ASN A 348 -13.02 14.59 5.23
C ASN A 348 -12.04 13.99 6.26
N GLY A 349 -10.73 14.03 6.00
CA GLY A 349 -9.72 13.44 6.88
C GLY A 349 -9.87 13.85 8.35
N PRO A 350 -9.83 15.15 8.67
CA PRO A 350 -10.05 15.63 10.04
C PRO A 350 -11.45 15.30 10.59
N LEU A 351 -12.50 15.29 9.75
CA LEU A 351 -13.86 14.96 10.17
C LEU A 351 -14.01 13.48 10.54
N VAL A 352 -13.45 12.58 9.74
CA VAL A 352 -13.44 11.13 10.03
C VAL A 352 -12.63 10.88 11.30
N THR A 353 -11.46 11.49 11.42
CA THR A 353 -10.63 11.42 12.63
C THR A 353 -11.44 11.76 13.88
N LYS A 354 -12.16 12.88 13.85
CA LYS A 354 -12.99 13.31 14.99
C LYS A 354 -14.07 12.29 15.36
N ILE A 355 -14.74 11.72 14.36
CA ILE A 355 -15.78 10.69 14.59
C ILE A 355 -15.14 9.42 15.16
N VAL A 356 -14.07 8.92 14.56
CA VAL A 356 -13.44 7.68 15.00
C VAL A 356 -12.86 7.82 16.41
N ASN A 357 -12.20 8.94 16.72
CA ASN A 357 -11.67 9.20 18.06
C ASN A 357 -12.77 9.28 19.13
N ASP A 358 -13.90 9.92 18.80
CA ASP A 358 -15.04 9.98 19.71
C ASP A 358 -15.60 8.58 19.98
N ILE A 359 -15.74 7.74 18.95
CA ILE A 359 -16.17 6.34 19.08
C ILE A 359 -15.18 5.55 19.95
N LEU A 360 -13.89 5.55 19.61
CA LEU A 360 -12.88 4.77 20.34
C LEU A 360 -12.77 5.17 21.82
N LYS A 361 -12.99 6.45 22.11
CA LYS A 361 -12.94 6.98 23.48
C LYS A 361 -14.16 6.61 24.31
N ASN A 362 -15.36 6.65 23.73
CA ASN A 362 -16.61 6.60 24.47
C ASN A 362 -17.27 5.22 24.45
N ASP A 363 -16.95 4.36 23.49
CA ASP A 363 -17.56 3.03 23.38
C ASP A 363 -16.73 1.97 24.12
N PRO A 364 -17.31 1.30 25.15
CA PRO A 364 -16.62 0.29 25.95
C PRO A 364 -16.20 -0.94 25.14
N ASP A 365 -16.81 -1.21 23.99
CA ASP A 365 -16.47 -2.36 23.15
C ASP A 365 -15.03 -2.31 22.64
N PHE A 366 -14.39 -1.12 22.63
CA PHE A 366 -12.98 -0.95 22.23
C PHE A 366 -11.98 -1.04 23.39
N GLN A 367 -12.41 -0.88 24.64
CA GLN A 367 -11.52 -0.83 25.80
C GLN A 367 -10.63 -2.07 26.02
N PRO A 368 -11.04 -3.31 25.65
CA PRO A 368 -10.20 -4.48 25.80
C PRO A 368 -8.98 -4.54 24.88
N TYR A 369 -8.91 -3.67 23.85
CA TYR A 369 -7.93 -3.76 22.78
C TYR A 369 -6.86 -2.66 22.88
N ARG A 370 -5.63 -3.02 22.52
CA ARG A 370 -4.49 -2.10 22.41
C ARG A 370 -4.44 -1.49 21.01
N ILE A 371 -5.28 -0.52 20.77
CA ILE A 371 -5.55 0.08 19.46
C ILE A 371 -5.66 1.59 19.54
N GLU A 372 -5.34 2.25 18.45
CA GLU A 372 -5.48 3.71 18.30
C GLU A 372 -5.52 4.08 16.81
N THR A 373 -5.77 5.34 16.50
CA THR A 373 -5.63 5.91 15.15
C THR A 373 -4.50 6.92 15.10
N LEU A 374 -3.97 7.14 13.92
CA LEU A 374 -3.05 8.24 13.65
C LEU A 374 -3.85 9.37 13.01
N ASP A 375 -4.01 10.47 13.74
CA ASP A 375 -4.94 11.54 13.41
C ASP A 375 -4.56 12.30 12.14
N GLU A 376 -5.55 12.57 11.29
CA GLU A 376 -5.46 13.53 10.19
C GLU A 376 -5.85 14.91 10.74
N ILE A 377 -4.84 15.72 11.12
CA ILE A 377 -5.01 16.91 11.97
C ILE A 377 -5.47 18.14 11.20
N ALA A 378 -5.05 18.29 9.95
CA ALA A 378 -5.40 19.44 9.12
C ALA A 378 -5.27 19.09 7.63
N GLY A 379 -6.17 19.59 6.81
CA GLY A 379 -6.15 19.44 5.36
C GLY A 379 -6.42 20.74 4.64
N ILE A 380 -5.77 20.94 3.50
CA ILE A 380 -5.95 22.11 2.62
C ILE A 380 -5.90 21.66 1.17
N HIS A 381 -6.72 22.28 0.33
CA HIS A 381 -6.61 22.17 -1.12
C HIS A 381 -6.93 23.51 -1.79
N PHE A 382 -6.40 23.67 -2.99
CA PHE A 382 -6.72 24.82 -3.85
C PHE A 382 -8.21 24.80 -4.21
N TYR A 383 -8.86 25.95 -4.13
CA TYR A 383 -10.24 26.14 -4.53
C TYR A 383 -10.47 27.55 -5.05
N ASN A 384 -10.80 27.70 -6.32
CA ASN A 384 -11.16 28.99 -6.90
C ASN A 384 -12.61 28.93 -7.41
N SER A 385 -13.50 29.65 -6.76
CA SER A 385 -14.93 29.68 -7.10
C SER A 385 -15.26 30.24 -8.50
N LYS A 386 -14.28 30.86 -9.15
CA LYS A 386 -14.40 31.37 -10.53
C LYS A 386 -14.08 30.31 -11.58
N ASP A 387 -13.42 29.21 -11.20
CA ASP A 387 -13.08 28.13 -12.12
C ASP A 387 -14.33 27.34 -12.50
N HIS A 388 -14.40 26.88 -13.75
CA HIS A 388 -15.41 25.92 -14.17
C HIS A 388 -15.24 24.60 -13.40
N SER A 389 -16.31 23.89 -13.10
CA SER A 389 -16.33 22.73 -12.19
C SER A 389 -15.30 21.64 -12.52
N THR A 390 -15.03 21.36 -13.79
CA THR A 390 -14.04 20.36 -14.22
C THR A 390 -12.61 20.85 -13.95
N ILE A 391 -12.32 22.09 -14.35
CA ILE A 391 -11.02 22.74 -14.11
C ILE A 391 -10.77 22.88 -12.61
N GLN A 392 -11.79 23.30 -11.86
CA GLN A 392 -11.72 23.40 -10.40
C GLN A 392 -11.33 22.07 -9.74
N THR A 393 -11.96 20.97 -10.15
CA THR A 393 -11.64 19.64 -9.60
C THR A 393 -10.21 19.23 -9.91
N GLU A 394 -9.77 19.41 -11.16
CA GLU A 394 -8.40 19.08 -11.57
C GLU A 394 -7.37 19.91 -10.79
N ARG A 395 -7.54 21.22 -10.72
CA ARG A 395 -6.62 22.12 -10.00
C ARG A 395 -6.61 21.85 -8.50
N SER A 396 -7.77 21.57 -7.89
CA SER A 396 -7.85 21.19 -6.47
C SER A 396 -7.10 19.90 -6.16
N GLU A 397 -7.25 18.88 -7.00
CA GLU A 397 -6.60 17.60 -6.80
C GLU A 397 -5.08 17.68 -6.99
N GLN A 398 -4.61 18.55 -7.86
CA GLN A 398 -3.18 18.77 -8.11
C GLN A 398 -2.49 19.54 -6.99
N LEU A 399 -3.20 20.34 -6.22
CA LEU A 399 -2.62 21.20 -5.17
C LEU A 399 -3.36 21.01 -3.85
N GLY A 400 -2.96 19.98 -3.13
CA GLY A 400 -3.51 19.59 -1.84
C GLY A 400 -2.46 19.06 -0.88
N THR A 401 -2.70 19.30 0.42
CA THR A 401 -1.85 18.86 1.54
C THR A 401 -2.71 18.36 2.68
N LEU A 402 -2.35 17.22 3.25
CA LEU A 402 -2.95 16.66 4.46
C LEU A 402 -1.85 16.42 5.49
N PHE A 403 -2.00 17.03 6.66
CA PHE A 403 -1.10 16.87 7.80
C PHE A 403 -1.63 15.76 8.71
N ARG A 404 -0.75 14.87 9.08
CA ARG A 404 -1.06 13.72 9.92
C ARG A 404 -0.18 13.76 11.16
N GLU A 405 -0.75 13.37 12.28
CA GLU A 405 -0.03 13.24 13.54
C GLU A 405 1.21 12.36 13.39
N ASN A 406 2.23 12.68 14.16
CA ASN A 406 3.47 11.93 14.14
C ASN A 406 3.39 10.76 15.13
N ILE A 407 3.68 9.54 14.67
CA ILE A 407 3.62 8.33 15.49
C ILE A 407 4.45 8.44 16.78
N TYR A 408 5.58 9.14 16.75
CA TYR A 408 6.46 9.31 17.91
C TYR A 408 5.91 10.20 19.01
N THR A 409 4.76 10.85 18.79
CA THR A 409 4.04 11.56 19.86
C THR A 409 3.07 10.66 20.63
N LEU A 410 2.81 9.44 20.13
CA LEU A 410 1.80 8.52 20.65
C LEU A 410 2.38 7.25 21.28
N ILE A 411 3.54 6.81 20.79
CA ILE A 411 4.12 5.53 21.22
C ILE A 411 4.77 5.62 22.60
N GLU A 412 4.78 4.50 23.31
CA GLU A 412 5.52 4.33 24.54
C GLU A 412 7.03 4.34 24.27
N GLU A 413 7.80 4.86 25.23
CA GLU A 413 9.26 4.83 25.19
C GLU A 413 9.72 3.37 25.07
N ASP A 414 10.78 3.13 24.29
CA ASP A 414 11.34 1.79 24.00
C ASP A 414 10.51 0.86 23.11
N THR A 415 9.36 1.29 22.57
CA THR A 415 8.65 0.52 21.55
C THR A 415 9.15 0.86 20.13
N ILE A 416 9.08 -0.13 19.26
CA ILE A 416 9.58 -0.04 17.88
C ILE A 416 8.38 0.04 16.93
N PRO A 417 8.05 1.23 16.37
CA PRO A 417 6.98 1.39 15.42
C PRO A 417 7.42 0.92 14.02
N VAL A 418 6.58 0.12 13.35
CA VAL A 418 6.82 -0.35 11.98
C VAL A 418 5.53 -0.41 11.19
N ILE A 419 5.64 -0.26 9.87
CA ILE A 419 4.54 -0.58 8.95
C ILE A 419 4.53 -2.10 8.72
N PRO A 420 3.36 -2.77 8.88
CA PRO A 420 3.27 -4.23 8.72
C PRO A 420 3.73 -4.76 7.35
N SER A 421 3.71 -3.95 6.28
CA SER A 421 4.29 -4.32 4.99
C SER A 421 5.78 -4.70 5.10
N SER A 422 6.51 -4.11 6.04
CA SER A 422 7.92 -4.45 6.27
C SER A 422 8.11 -5.79 6.94
N LEU A 423 7.11 -6.27 7.70
CA LEU A 423 7.19 -7.56 8.40
C LEU A 423 7.31 -8.75 7.45
N VAL A 424 6.75 -8.60 6.25
CA VAL A 424 6.76 -9.63 5.19
C VAL A 424 7.76 -9.31 4.06
N ALA A 425 8.59 -8.29 4.23
CA ALA A 425 9.56 -7.88 3.22
C ALA A 425 10.81 -8.75 3.24
N TYR A 426 11.39 -8.95 2.06
CA TYR A 426 12.67 -9.61 1.86
C TYR A 426 13.67 -8.66 1.23
N TYR A 427 14.92 -8.77 1.64
CA TYR A 427 16.02 -8.10 0.96
C TYR A 427 16.75 -9.04 -0.01
N PRO A 428 17.44 -8.52 -1.03
CA PRO A 428 18.07 -9.35 -2.06
C PRO A 428 18.99 -10.43 -1.53
N ASN A 429 19.65 -10.19 -0.41
CA ASN A 429 20.63 -11.11 0.19
C ASN A 429 20.19 -11.66 1.57
N ASN A 430 18.94 -11.44 1.96
CA ASN A 430 18.42 -11.89 3.25
C ASN A 430 17.09 -12.63 3.07
N THR A 431 17.05 -13.89 3.47
CA THR A 431 15.88 -14.77 3.36
C THR A 431 15.01 -14.76 4.62
N GLU A 432 15.39 -14.02 5.67
CA GLU A 432 14.64 -13.92 6.91
C GLU A 432 13.80 -12.64 6.92
N PRO A 433 12.46 -12.71 6.79
CA PRO A 433 11.59 -11.55 6.92
C PRO A 433 11.53 -11.08 8.39
N PRO A 434 11.29 -9.79 8.67
CA PRO A 434 11.21 -9.26 10.04
C PRO A 434 10.25 -9.99 10.98
N ILE A 435 9.14 -10.52 10.46
CA ILE A 435 8.18 -11.29 11.26
C ILE A 435 8.80 -12.56 11.84
N GLU A 436 9.69 -13.23 11.11
CA GLU A 436 10.41 -14.42 11.59
C GLU A 436 11.35 -14.05 12.75
N SER A 437 12.11 -12.97 12.60
CA SER A 437 13.00 -12.47 13.67
C SER A 437 12.23 -12.09 14.93
N LEU A 438 11.07 -11.42 14.79
CA LEU A 438 10.19 -11.06 15.90
C LEU A 438 9.67 -12.29 16.64
N ILE A 439 9.17 -13.29 15.90
CA ILE A 439 8.63 -14.53 16.50
C ILE A 439 9.75 -15.33 17.18
N LYS A 440 10.94 -15.40 16.59
CA LYS A 440 12.11 -16.04 17.23
C LYS A 440 12.47 -15.36 18.57
N ARG A 441 12.48 -14.03 18.59
CA ARG A 441 12.72 -13.26 19.81
C ARG A 441 11.63 -13.49 20.85
N TYR A 442 10.36 -13.46 20.43
CA TYR A 442 9.21 -13.76 21.27
C TYR A 442 9.26 -15.20 21.83
N GLN A 443 9.65 -16.17 20.98
CA GLN A 443 9.87 -17.56 21.41
C GLN A 443 10.89 -17.67 22.54
N LEU A 444 12.06 -17.06 22.37
CA LEU A 444 13.15 -17.13 23.34
C LEU A 444 12.77 -16.46 24.66
N THR A 445 12.22 -15.25 24.59
CA THR A 445 11.91 -14.46 25.79
C THR A 445 10.74 -15.04 26.57
N ARG A 446 9.71 -15.54 25.88
CA ARG A 446 8.53 -16.17 26.50
C ARG A 446 8.67 -17.68 26.72
N GLN A 447 9.84 -18.26 26.39
CA GLN A 447 10.19 -19.67 26.60
C GLN A 447 9.23 -20.66 25.92
N PHE A 448 8.73 -20.34 24.72
CA PHE A 448 7.95 -21.30 23.94
C PHE A 448 8.82 -22.48 23.48
N LYS A 449 8.27 -23.69 23.54
CA LYS A 449 8.98 -24.93 23.20
C LYS A 449 9.38 -25.05 21.72
N SER A 450 8.69 -24.33 20.83
CA SER A 450 8.99 -24.32 19.39
C SER A 450 8.59 -22.99 18.77
N PHE A 451 9.20 -22.69 17.60
CA PHE A 451 8.83 -21.55 16.77
C PHE A 451 7.34 -21.58 16.40
N GLU A 452 6.81 -22.73 16.02
CA GLU A 452 5.40 -22.92 15.69
C GLU A 452 4.47 -22.48 16.81
N LYS A 453 4.74 -22.88 18.07
CA LYS A 453 3.93 -22.48 19.23
C LYS A 453 4.01 -20.99 19.51
N ALA A 454 5.19 -20.39 19.34
CA ALA A 454 5.37 -18.96 19.46
C ALA A 454 4.60 -18.23 18.35
N ALA A 455 4.66 -18.73 17.10
CA ALA A 455 3.95 -18.19 15.96
C ALA A 455 2.43 -18.19 16.15
N TYR A 456 1.85 -19.26 16.68
CA TYR A 456 0.43 -19.32 17.04
C TYR A 456 0.05 -18.21 18.03
N ALA A 457 0.78 -18.11 19.14
CA ALA A 457 0.48 -17.10 20.15
C ALA A 457 0.66 -15.68 19.63
N TRP A 458 1.71 -15.46 18.85
CA TRP A 458 2.04 -14.15 18.28
C TRP A 458 0.97 -13.66 17.30
N ILE A 459 0.59 -14.49 16.31
CA ILE A 459 -0.42 -14.11 15.32
C ILE A 459 -1.81 -13.99 15.94
N GLN A 460 -2.13 -14.80 16.95
CA GLN A 460 -3.39 -14.72 17.68
C GLN A 460 -3.53 -13.38 18.40
N ASP A 461 -2.49 -12.91 19.10
CA ASP A 461 -2.50 -11.60 19.75
C ASP A 461 -2.61 -10.47 18.70
N TYR A 462 -1.78 -10.52 17.66
CA TYR A 462 -1.80 -9.54 16.57
C TYR A 462 -3.19 -9.42 15.93
N ALA A 463 -3.78 -10.54 15.54
CA ALA A 463 -5.11 -10.59 14.92
C ALA A 463 -6.21 -10.10 15.86
N THR A 464 -6.13 -10.44 17.15
CA THR A 464 -7.08 -9.96 18.15
C THR A 464 -7.08 -8.44 18.26
N GLN A 465 -5.90 -7.80 18.26
CA GLN A 465 -5.81 -6.34 18.31
C GLN A 465 -6.32 -5.71 17.01
N LEU A 466 -5.87 -6.20 15.84
CA LEU A 466 -6.29 -5.65 14.54
C LEU A 466 -7.82 -5.79 14.34
N LEU A 467 -8.37 -6.97 14.60
CA LEU A 467 -9.81 -7.21 14.46
C LEU A 467 -10.62 -6.49 15.53
N GLY A 468 -10.02 -6.22 16.70
CA GLY A 468 -10.62 -5.46 17.80
C GLY A 468 -10.92 -4.00 17.48
N ILE A 469 -10.25 -3.38 16.52
CA ILE A 469 -10.64 -2.07 16.00
C ILE A 469 -11.54 -2.19 14.76
N VAL A 470 -11.20 -3.09 13.84
CA VAL A 470 -11.86 -3.16 12.53
C VAL A 470 -13.29 -3.69 12.64
N MET A 471 -13.50 -4.77 13.39
CA MET A 471 -14.81 -5.43 13.44
C MET A 471 -15.87 -4.61 14.17
N PRO A 472 -15.63 -4.02 15.36
CA PRO A 472 -16.63 -3.18 16.01
C PRO A 472 -16.96 -1.92 15.21
N LEU A 473 -15.98 -1.24 14.61
CA LEU A 473 -16.23 -0.08 13.73
C LEU A 473 -17.10 -0.46 12.53
N TYR A 474 -16.82 -1.60 11.90
CA TYR A 474 -17.61 -2.08 10.76
C TYR A 474 -19.04 -2.48 11.17
N VAL A 475 -19.15 -3.35 12.17
CA VAL A 475 -20.45 -3.97 12.51
C VAL A 475 -21.37 -2.97 13.19
N LYS A 476 -20.88 -2.22 14.18
CA LYS A 476 -21.67 -1.31 15.00
C LYS A 476 -21.89 0.03 14.31
N TYR A 477 -20.84 0.61 13.73
CA TYR A 477 -20.88 1.96 13.16
C TYR A 477 -20.95 2.00 11.62
N GLY A 478 -20.74 0.89 10.95
CA GLY A 478 -20.72 0.84 9.49
C GLY A 478 -19.47 1.46 8.87
N ILE A 479 -18.38 1.63 9.65
CA ILE A 479 -17.11 2.22 9.19
C ILE A 479 -16.14 1.10 8.79
N ALA A 480 -15.94 0.94 7.50
CA ALA A 480 -14.98 -0.01 6.92
C ALA A 480 -13.61 0.65 6.74
N LEU A 481 -12.72 0.48 7.71
CA LEU A 481 -11.34 0.93 7.60
C LEU A 481 -10.62 0.20 6.46
N GLU A 482 -9.71 0.87 5.77
CA GLU A 482 -8.80 0.25 4.82
C GLU A 482 -7.51 -0.22 5.52
N ALA A 483 -7.66 -1.16 6.48
CA ALA A 483 -6.61 -1.62 7.38
C ALA A 483 -5.70 -2.70 6.75
N HIS A 484 -5.18 -2.43 5.53
CA HIS A 484 -4.17 -3.29 4.92
C HIS A 484 -2.76 -3.01 5.50
N LEU A 485 -1.77 -3.82 5.12
CA LEU A 485 -0.40 -3.77 5.64
C LEU A 485 0.25 -2.37 5.61
N GLN A 486 -0.07 -1.53 4.62
CA GLN A 486 0.49 -0.19 4.48
C GLN A 486 -0.23 0.87 5.32
N ASN A 487 -1.53 0.69 5.60
CA ASN A 487 -2.34 1.66 6.34
C ASN A 487 -2.45 1.34 7.84
N SER A 488 -1.70 0.36 8.30
CA SER A 488 -1.57 0.03 9.71
C SER A 488 -0.14 0.32 10.18
N ILE A 489 0.02 0.60 11.47
CA ILE A 489 1.31 0.68 12.15
C ILE A 489 1.23 -0.27 13.35
N ALA A 490 2.22 -1.12 13.49
CA ALA A 490 2.35 -1.98 14.65
C ALA A 490 3.57 -1.56 15.47
N THR A 491 3.41 -1.46 16.78
CA THR A 491 4.53 -1.19 17.69
C THR A 491 4.88 -2.47 18.44
N PHE A 492 6.16 -2.75 18.53
CA PHE A 492 6.68 -3.95 19.18
C PHE A 492 7.57 -3.63 20.36
N ASN A 493 7.45 -4.43 21.41
CA ASN A 493 8.34 -4.42 22.56
C ASN A 493 9.68 -5.09 22.21
N GLN A 494 10.69 -4.86 23.06
CA GLN A 494 12.02 -5.45 22.88
C GLN A 494 12.02 -6.99 22.93
N ASP A 495 11.00 -7.60 23.51
CA ASP A 495 10.82 -9.06 23.57
C ASP A 495 10.14 -9.66 22.31
N GLY A 496 9.83 -8.83 21.31
CA GLY A 496 9.16 -9.23 20.08
C GLY A 496 7.63 -9.31 20.18
N SER A 497 7.04 -9.02 21.35
CA SER A 497 5.59 -8.98 21.52
C SER A 497 4.99 -7.69 20.94
N LEU A 498 3.74 -7.76 20.50
CA LEU A 498 2.98 -6.59 20.05
C LEU A 498 2.65 -5.68 21.24
N SER A 499 2.98 -4.38 21.12
CA SER A 499 2.53 -3.35 22.07
C SER A 499 1.14 -2.83 21.64
N LYS A 500 1.02 -2.18 20.50
CA LYS A 500 -0.22 -1.55 20.04
C LYS A 500 -0.34 -1.56 18.52
N ILE A 501 -1.57 -1.49 18.00
CA ILE A 501 -1.85 -1.28 16.56
C ILE A 501 -2.50 0.09 16.38
N TYR A 502 -1.99 0.83 15.38
CA TYR A 502 -2.54 2.10 14.92
C TYR A 502 -3.04 1.96 13.49
N ILE A 503 -4.17 2.59 13.18
CA ILE A 503 -4.67 2.70 11.81
C ILE A 503 -4.51 4.14 11.33
N ARG A 504 -4.02 4.29 10.10
CA ARG A 504 -3.83 5.59 9.43
C ARG A 504 -4.50 5.60 8.07
N ASP A 505 -4.70 6.79 7.51
CA ASP A 505 -5.18 7.02 6.14
C ASP A 505 -6.66 6.70 5.93
N PHE A 506 -7.49 7.73 6.04
CA PHE A 506 -8.95 7.60 5.96
C PHE A 506 -9.52 7.88 4.55
N GLU A 507 -8.66 8.12 3.53
CA GLU A 507 -9.11 8.35 2.16
C GLU A 507 -9.82 7.14 1.55
N GLY A 508 -9.27 5.95 1.79
CA GLY A 508 -9.72 4.70 1.15
C GLY A 508 -10.86 3.97 1.85
N LEU A 509 -11.30 4.41 3.03
CA LEU A 509 -12.36 3.74 3.79
C LEU A 509 -13.73 3.82 3.09
N ARG A 510 -14.69 3.04 3.60
CA ARG A 510 -16.12 3.12 3.20
C ARG A 510 -17.00 3.21 4.45
N ILE A 511 -18.03 4.03 4.37
CA ILE A 511 -18.98 4.24 5.47
C ILE A 511 -20.40 3.92 4.99
N ASP A 512 -21.04 2.98 5.67
CA ASP A 512 -22.49 2.79 5.61
C ASP A 512 -23.15 4.02 6.28
N GLU A 513 -23.54 4.99 5.44
CA GLU A 513 -24.08 6.26 5.91
C GLU A 513 -25.34 6.07 6.77
N THR A 514 -26.21 5.14 6.38
CA THR A 514 -27.43 4.84 7.12
C THR A 514 -27.12 4.34 8.52
N GLN A 515 -26.17 3.41 8.65
CA GLN A 515 -25.77 2.86 9.93
C GLN A 515 -25.06 3.90 10.80
N LEU A 516 -24.14 4.68 10.25
CA LEU A 516 -23.43 5.71 11.00
C LEU A 516 -24.39 6.78 11.55
N ASN A 517 -25.34 7.24 10.73
CA ASN A 517 -26.38 8.18 11.17
C ASN A 517 -27.28 7.58 12.26
N LYS A 518 -27.64 6.28 12.17
CA LYS A 518 -28.41 5.54 13.21
C LYS A 518 -27.65 5.52 14.55
N MET A 519 -26.33 5.48 14.52
CA MET A 519 -25.47 5.53 15.71
C MET A 519 -25.24 6.95 16.23
N GLY A 520 -25.91 7.95 15.67
CA GLY A 520 -25.89 9.35 16.15
C GLY A 520 -24.83 10.26 15.51
N TYR A 521 -24.02 9.76 14.58
CA TYR A 521 -23.00 10.54 13.90
C TYR A 521 -23.50 11.09 12.58
N LYS A 522 -23.52 12.44 12.44
CA LYS A 522 -24.02 13.12 11.24
C LYS A 522 -22.95 13.22 10.16
N THR A 523 -23.34 12.91 8.93
CA THR A 523 -22.48 12.96 7.73
C THR A 523 -22.66 14.24 6.90
N SER A 524 -23.56 15.14 7.30
CA SER A 524 -23.91 16.37 6.57
C SER A 524 -22.74 17.37 6.40
N HIS A 525 -21.68 17.22 7.19
CA HIS A 525 -20.46 18.06 7.11
C HIS A 525 -19.41 17.52 6.15
N PHE A 526 -19.59 16.30 5.65
CA PHE A 526 -18.66 15.70 4.71
C PHE A 526 -18.74 16.41 3.34
N HIS A 527 -17.65 16.35 2.61
CA HIS A 527 -17.57 16.96 1.28
C HIS A 527 -18.66 16.40 0.36
N LYS A 528 -19.32 17.26 -0.43
CA LYS A 528 -20.44 16.89 -1.31
C LYS A 528 -20.10 15.81 -2.35
N LYS A 529 -18.83 15.75 -2.78
CA LYS A 529 -18.29 14.73 -3.70
C LYS A 529 -17.71 13.53 -2.96
N SER A 530 -18.10 13.30 -1.70
CA SER A 530 -17.51 12.25 -0.87
C SER A 530 -17.77 10.86 -1.46
N ARG A 531 -16.69 10.13 -1.75
CA ARG A 531 -16.74 8.73 -2.23
C ARG A 531 -16.65 7.71 -1.09
N ILE A 532 -16.40 8.17 0.13
CA ILE A 532 -16.31 7.28 1.28
C ILE A 532 -17.71 6.91 1.83
N LEU A 533 -18.71 7.76 1.63
CA LEU A 533 -20.10 7.47 1.99
C LEU A 533 -20.77 6.58 0.94
N THR A 534 -21.48 5.55 1.39
CA THR A 534 -22.19 4.62 0.50
C THR A 534 -23.43 4.05 1.16
N GLN A 535 -24.43 3.70 0.33
CA GLN A 535 -25.61 2.93 0.73
C GLN A 535 -25.41 1.42 0.47
N SER A 536 -24.31 1.03 -0.17
CA SER A 536 -24.01 -0.37 -0.51
C SER A 536 -23.33 -1.08 0.65
N THR A 537 -24.07 -1.89 1.39
CA THR A 537 -23.52 -2.75 2.45
C THR A 537 -22.46 -3.74 1.92
N THR A 538 -22.60 -4.19 0.67
CA THR A 538 -21.63 -5.04 0.00
C THR A 538 -20.30 -4.32 -0.23
N SER A 539 -20.34 -3.04 -0.66
CA SER A 539 -19.12 -2.24 -0.84
C SER A 539 -18.36 -2.04 0.47
N VAL A 540 -19.09 -1.81 1.57
CA VAL A 540 -18.51 -1.68 2.92
C VAL A 540 -17.90 -3.01 3.37
N PHE A 541 -18.60 -4.13 3.21
CA PHE A 541 -18.11 -5.47 3.53
C PHE A 541 -16.84 -5.82 2.74
N ASN A 542 -16.89 -5.66 1.41
CA ASN A 542 -15.76 -5.98 0.54
C ASN A 542 -14.53 -5.13 0.90
N LYS A 543 -14.69 -3.88 1.32
CA LYS A 543 -13.57 -3.04 1.77
C LYS A 543 -12.89 -3.63 3.00
N VAL A 544 -13.63 -3.96 4.05
CA VAL A 544 -13.08 -4.55 5.28
C VAL A 544 -12.42 -5.89 4.99
N PHE A 545 -13.14 -6.79 4.32
CA PHE A 545 -12.68 -8.15 4.12
C PHE A 545 -11.43 -8.19 3.24
N TYR A 546 -11.43 -7.45 2.13
CA TYR A 546 -10.30 -7.38 1.22
C TYR A 546 -9.06 -6.77 1.89
N SER A 547 -9.21 -5.64 2.58
CA SER A 547 -8.06 -4.95 3.16
C SER A 547 -7.48 -5.67 4.38
N THR A 548 -8.34 -6.09 5.32
CA THR A 548 -7.90 -6.63 6.62
C THR A 548 -7.65 -8.14 6.56
N VAL A 549 -8.56 -8.89 5.94
CA VAL A 549 -8.46 -10.36 5.95
C VAL A 549 -7.59 -10.85 4.80
N GLN A 550 -7.90 -10.45 3.55
CA GLN A 550 -7.20 -10.96 2.36
C GLN A 550 -5.82 -10.35 2.11
N ASN A 551 -5.58 -9.10 2.51
CA ASN A 551 -4.30 -8.41 2.26
C ASN A 551 -3.45 -8.17 3.50
N HIS A 552 -4.01 -8.15 4.70
CA HIS A 552 -3.21 -7.97 5.91
C HIS A 552 -2.93 -9.31 6.59
N LEU A 553 -3.96 -9.93 7.16
CA LEU A 553 -3.80 -11.19 7.90
C LEU A 553 -3.28 -12.31 6.99
N ALA A 554 -3.76 -12.41 5.76
CA ALA A 554 -3.34 -13.45 4.84
C ALA A 554 -1.84 -13.36 4.50
N GLU A 555 -1.28 -12.16 4.29
CA GLU A 555 0.16 -12.02 4.01
C GLU A 555 1.03 -12.38 5.23
N LEU A 556 0.60 -12.00 6.44
CA LEU A 556 1.32 -12.38 7.67
C LEU A 556 1.29 -13.89 7.89
N ILE A 557 0.11 -14.51 7.80
CA ILE A 557 -0.07 -15.96 7.99
C ILE A 557 0.72 -16.74 6.94
N LEU A 558 0.64 -16.33 5.65
CA LEU A 558 1.38 -16.94 4.56
C LEU A 558 2.89 -16.90 4.83
N THR A 559 3.42 -15.74 5.21
CA THR A 559 4.86 -15.57 5.45
C THR A 559 5.34 -16.43 6.62
N ILE A 560 4.53 -16.57 7.67
CA ILE A 560 4.82 -17.47 8.80
C ILE A 560 4.73 -18.94 8.36
N THR A 561 3.72 -19.30 7.56
CA THR A 561 3.51 -20.67 7.06
C THR A 561 4.73 -21.17 6.27
N GLU A 562 5.38 -20.30 5.50
CA GLU A 562 6.62 -20.64 4.78
C GLU A 562 7.79 -21.06 5.71
N LYS A 563 7.70 -20.75 7.01
CA LYS A 563 8.75 -20.98 8.01
C LYS A 563 8.40 -22.10 9.01
N VAL A 564 7.24 -22.70 8.87
CA VAL A 564 6.75 -23.78 9.74
C VAL A 564 6.66 -25.06 8.93
N GLU A 565 7.12 -26.18 9.51
CA GLU A 565 7.07 -27.50 8.85
C GLU A 565 5.67 -28.13 8.83
N ASN A 566 4.78 -27.67 9.72
CA ASN A 566 3.43 -28.21 9.84
C ASN A 566 2.56 -27.78 8.66
N MET A 567 2.20 -28.73 7.81
CA MET A 567 1.38 -28.50 6.60
C MET A 567 -0.02 -27.98 6.90
N ASP A 568 -0.56 -28.21 8.09
CA ASP A 568 -1.89 -27.75 8.52
C ASP A 568 -1.84 -26.39 9.23
N PHE A 569 -0.65 -25.79 9.40
CA PHE A 569 -0.48 -24.55 10.16
C PHE A 569 -1.41 -23.44 9.69
N GLU A 570 -1.44 -23.14 8.38
CA GLU A 570 -2.29 -22.10 7.82
C GLU A 570 -3.78 -22.34 8.12
N LYS A 571 -4.25 -23.57 7.90
CA LYS A 571 -5.64 -23.97 8.18
C LYS A 571 -6.01 -23.79 9.64
N ILE A 572 -5.13 -24.19 10.55
CA ILE A 572 -5.33 -24.01 12.00
C ILE A 572 -5.39 -22.52 12.33
N MET A 573 -4.53 -21.69 11.74
CA MET A 573 -4.54 -20.24 11.98
C MET A 573 -5.85 -19.60 11.51
N TRP A 574 -6.35 -19.94 10.32
CA TRP A 574 -7.63 -19.40 9.84
C TRP A 574 -8.80 -19.83 10.73
N HIS A 575 -8.78 -21.04 11.27
CA HIS A 575 -9.76 -21.48 12.26
C HIS A 575 -9.69 -20.62 13.54
N HIS A 576 -8.50 -20.30 14.06
CA HIS A 576 -8.36 -19.38 15.18
C HIS A 576 -8.86 -17.97 14.86
N ILE A 577 -8.56 -17.44 13.67
CA ILE A 577 -9.09 -16.13 13.22
C ILE A 577 -10.62 -16.14 13.18
N SER A 578 -11.22 -17.22 12.67
CA SER A 578 -12.67 -17.40 12.66
C SER A 578 -13.26 -17.29 14.08
N HIS A 579 -12.65 -17.96 15.06
CA HIS A 579 -13.07 -17.88 16.48
C HIS A 579 -12.88 -16.47 17.07
N ILE A 580 -11.76 -15.79 16.79
CA ILE A 580 -11.55 -14.42 17.25
C ILE A 580 -12.66 -13.50 16.75
N ILE A 581 -13.02 -13.61 15.47
CA ILE A 581 -14.12 -12.82 14.90
C ILE A 581 -15.46 -13.14 15.60
N GLN A 582 -15.76 -14.42 15.79
CA GLN A 582 -16.99 -14.85 16.48
C GLN A 582 -17.04 -14.31 17.92
N ASP A 583 -15.94 -14.39 18.65
CA ASP A 583 -15.82 -13.89 20.02
C ASP A 583 -16.02 -12.36 20.10
N ILE A 584 -15.46 -11.62 19.15
CA ILE A 584 -15.67 -10.17 19.06
C ILE A 584 -17.14 -9.87 18.80
N LEU A 585 -17.76 -10.52 17.80
CA LEU A 585 -19.15 -10.31 17.44
C LEU A 585 -20.11 -10.66 18.60
N ALA A 586 -19.83 -11.72 19.35
CA ALA A 586 -20.64 -12.14 20.51
C ALA A 586 -20.59 -11.15 21.69
N LYS A 587 -19.52 -10.35 21.78
CA LYS A 587 -19.32 -9.38 22.88
C LYS A 587 -19.82 -7.98 22.54
N LEU A 588 -20.16 -7.68 21.28
CA LEU A 588 -20.65 -6.36 20.88
C LEU A 588 -21.93 -6.00 21.61
N THR A 589 -21.97 -4.78 22.14
CA THR A 589 -23.14 -4.20 22.79
C THR A 589 -23.86 -3.22 21.84
N ASP A 590 -25.16 -2.98 22.09
CA ASP A 590 -25.97 -1.98 21.37
C ASP A 590 -25.98 -2.13 19.84
N VAL A 591 -25.94 -3.37 19.36
CA VAL A 591 -26.03 -3.71 17.93
C VAL A 591 -27.30 -4.48 17.62
N ASP A 592 -27.97 -4.14 16.53
CA ASP A 592 -29.12 -4.86 16.02
C ASP A 592 -28.76 -6.33 15.71
N THR A 593 -29.50 -7.26 16.31
CA THR A 593 -29.28 -8.71 16.18
C THR A 593 -29.36 -9.17 14.73
N GLY A 594 -30.32 -8.63 13.96
CA GLY A 594 -30.46 -8.96 12.53
C GLY A 594 -29.25 -8.51 11.71
N ARG A 595 -28.65 -7.36 12.06
CA ARG A 595 -27.42 -6.88 11.45
C ARG A 595 -26.24 -7.83 11.75
N ILE A 596 -26.08 -8.23 13.00
CA ILE A 596 -25.03 -9.20 13.37
C ILE A 596 -25.21 -10.51 12.59
N GLN A 597 -26.43 -11.06 12.56
CA GLN A 597 -26.70 -12.31 11.84
C GLN A 597 -26.40 -12.21 10.35
N LYS A 598 -26.80 -11.11 9.69
CA LYS A 598 -26.51 -10.88 8.27
C LYS A 598 -25.01 -10.79 7.99
N ILE A 599 -24.28 -10.05 8.82
CA ILE A 599 -22.81 -9.89 8.68
C ILE A 599 -22.12 -11.23 8.94
N THR A 600 -22.49 -11.96 9.99
CA THR A 600 -21.95 -13.29 10.31
C THR A 600 -22.15 -14.26 9.14
N HIS A 601 -23.35 -14.31 8.57
CA HIS A 601 -23.65 -15.14 7.41
C HIS A 601 -22.72 -14.81 6.21
N THR A 602 -22.45 -13.53 5.98
CA THR A 602 -21.58 -13.09 4.89
C THR A 602 -20.10 -13.38 5.17
N LEU A 603 -19.63 -13.12 6.40
CA LEU A 603 -18.24 -13.36 6.82
C LEU A 603 -17.84 -14.83 6.71
N PHE A 604 -18.74 -15.74 7.06
CA PHE A 604 -18.50 -17.19 7.12
C PHE A 604 -19.12 -17.94 5.93
N ALA A 605 -19.47 -17.26 4.85
CA ALA A 605 -19.93 -17.90 3.62
C ALA A 605 -18.80 -18.78 3.02
N ALA A 606 -19.16 -19.89 2.35
CA ALA A 606 -18.21 -20.82 1.78
C ALA A 606 -17.26 -20.19 0.74
N THR A 607 -17.75 -19.17 0.03
CA THR A 607 -16.96 -18.40 -0.93
C THR A 607 -17.08 -16.92 -0.68
N ILE A 608 -16.04 -16.19 -1.04
CA ILE A 608 -15.92 -14.74 -0.84
C ILE A 608 -15.44 -14.05 -2.13
N ASP A 609 -15.72 -12.75 -2.24
CA ASP A 609 -15.26 -11.95 -3.37
C ASP A 609 -13.74 -11.66 -3.27
N TYR A 610 -13.04 -11.85 -4.39
CA TYR A 610 -11.66 -11.44 -4.57
C TYR A 610 -11.57 -10.43 -5.71
N LYS A 611 -10.90 -9.30 -5.47
CA LYS A 611 -10.75 -8.19 -6.43
C LYS A 611 -9.72 -8.53 -7.51
N CYS A 612 -10.14 -8.48 -8.79
CA CYS A 612 -9.34 -8.81 -9.97
C CYS A 612 -8.56 -7.60 -10.48
N VAL A 613 -7.39 -7.32 -9.90
CA VAL A 613 -6.62 -6.10 -10.20
C VAL A 613 -6.00 -6.08 -11.59
N THR A 614 -5.61 -7.25 -12.14
CA THR A 614 -5.01 -7.35 -13.49
C THR A 614 -6.08 -7.29 -14.56
N THR A 615 -7.20 -7.99 -14.37
CA THR A 615 -8.36 -7.94 -15.29
C THR A 615 -8.85 -6.51 -15.48
N MET A 616 -9.04 -5.78 -14.38
CA MET A 616 -9.46 -4.37 -14.41
C MET A 616 -8.53 -3.48 -15.23
N ARG A 617 -7.21 -3.74 -15.22
CA ARG A 617 -6.23 -2.98 -16.00
C ARG A 617 -6.32 -3.27 -17.50
N LEU A 618 -6.64 -4.50 -17.88
CA LEU A 618 -6.78 -4.91 -19.27
C LEU A 618 -8.12 -4.51 -19.88
N GLU A 619 -9.16 -4.37 -19.06
CA GLU A 619 -10.51 -3.98 -19.48
C GLU A 619 -10.78 -2.46 -19.36
N ASP A 620 -9.77 -1.68 -18.94
CA ASP A 620 -9.85 -0.21 -18.68
C ASP A 620 -10.96 0.18 -17.69
N GLU A 621 -11.24 -0.69 -16.72
CA GLU A 621 -12.28 -0.50 -15.72
C GLU A 621 -11.71 0.18 -14.46
N ALA A 622 -11.39 1.47 -14.57
CA ALA A 622 -10.86 2.24 -13.42
C ALA A 622 -11.88 2.42 -12.28
N HIS A 623 -13.17 2.34 -12.56
CA HIS A 623 -14.24 2.69 -11.61
C HIS A 623 -15.19 1.55 -11.24
N HIS A 624 -15.20 0.44 -11.98
CA HIS A 624 -15.98 -0.75 -11.69
C HIS A 624 -15.05 -1.88 -11.24
N TYR A 625 -15.24 -2.35 -9.99
CA TYR A 625 -14.44 -3.44 -9.49
C TYR A 625 -14.95 -4.78 -10.04
N THR A 626 -14.07 -5.51 -10.73
CA THR A 626 -14.32 -6.90 -11.13
C THR A 626 -13.93 -7.84 -9.99
N TYR A 627 -14.81 -8.78 -9.67
CA TYR A 627 -14.63 -9.77 -8.63
C TYR A 627 -14.79 -11.18 -9.15
N ILE A 628 -14.04 -12.11 -8.58
CA ILE A 628 -14.27 -13.56 -8.68
C ILE A 628 -14.57 -14.15 -7.30
N LYS A 629 -15.19 -15.33 -7.28
CA LYS A 629 -15.38 -16.09 -6.05
C LYS A 629 -14.16 -16.98 -5.78
N VAL A 630 -13.67 -16.91 -4.54
CA VAL A 630 -12.59 -17.76 -4.03
C VAL A 630 -13.06 -18.47 -2.75
N ASN A 631 -12.45 -19.60 -2.41
CA ASN A 631 -12.74 -20.29 -1.16
C ASN A 631 -12.43 -19.42 0.04
N ASN A 632 -13.34 -19.43 1.02
CA ASN A 632 -13.21 -18.63 2.23
C ASN A 632 -12.61 -19.48 3.37
N PRO A 633 -11.42 -19.18 3.86
CA PRO A 633 -10.81 -19.96 4.93
C PRO A 633 -11.46 -19.78 6.30
N LEU A 634 -12.38 -18.79 6.44
CA LEU A 634 -13.15 -18.56 7.67
C LEU A 634 -14.40 -19.44 7.76
N HIS A 635 -14.80 -20.12 6.65
CA HIS A 635 -15.99 -20.99 6.58
C HIS A 635 -15.91 -22.21 7.47
#